data_5a6a0f2e87da6334ad48461f70880f69
#
_entry.id   5a6a0f2e87da6334ad48461f70880f69
#
_cell.length_a   1.000
_cell.length_b   1.000
_cell.length_c   1.000
_cell.angle_alpha   90.00
_cell.angle_beta   90.00
_cell.angle_gamma   90.00
#
_symmetry.space_group_name_H-M   'P 1'
#
loop_
_entity.id
_entity.type
_entity.pdbx_description
1 polymer ?
#
loop_
_entity_poly.entity_id
_entity_poly.type
_entity_poly.pdbx_seq_one_letter_code
_entity_poly.pdbx_strand_id
1 'polypeptide(L)'
;MDAPATAPLSREERSRLTRSAAIASTTVAALLLSLKIYAAWRTGSAAMLGSLADTALDIIASLSTLVGVWVASQPADHDHRFGHGKAEALTALVQVVLISISAVGIAARAVQQWLGGVRPEEAETGIAVSVIALLATFALLAWQRHVIKRTSSVAIRTDHVHYQSDVLLNLGVIAALALDSWTGFSGADPLFALAIAGWLAWNAFQASREAVDNLMDKEWPVEKRERLLEVIRGTPGLEGVHDLRTRTSGDRDFAQFHVWVDGDMTVRDAHDVMDRIEAQLEHEFPGTEFLIHPDPDGLREGGAYASVDLLETGPDPELLPPTEARP
;
A
#
# COMPACT_ATOMS: atom_id res chain seq x y z
N MET A 1 -3.30 -20.65 -20.03
CA MET A 1 -2.43 -19.73 -20.79
C MET A 1 -2.02 -18.65 -19.80
N ASP A 2 -0.93 -18.90 -19.10
CA ASP A 2 -0.38 -17.96 -18.13
C ASP A 2 0.21 -16.77 -18.87
N ALA A 3 -0.25 -15.58 -18.52
CA ALA A 3 0.34 -14.35 -19.07
C ALA A 3 1.83 -14.32 -18.67
N PRO A 4 2.75 -13.96 -19.60
CA PRO A 4 4.15 -13.92 -19.27
C PRO A 4 4.36 -13.00 -18.07
N ALA A 5 5.06 -13.50 -17.04
CA ALA A 5 5.46 -12.71 -15.89
C ALA A 5 6.21 -11.48 -16.43
N THR A 6 5.64 -10.30 -16.23
CA THR A 6 6.28 -9.04 -16.64
C THR A 6 7.57 -8.91 -15.85
N ALA A 7 8.68 -8.68 -16.55
CA ALA A 7 9.98 -8.48 -15.92
C ALA A 7 9.89 -7.47 -14.76
N PRO A 8 10.62 -7.67 -13.66
CA PRO A 8 10.62 -6.76 -12.54
C PRO A 8 11.03 -5.36 -12.98
N LEU A 9 10.30 -4.34 -12.51
CA LEU A 9 10.59 -2.95 -12.84
C LEU A 9 11.91 -2.51 -12.18
N SER A 10 12.70 -1.73 -12.91
CA SER A 10 13.80 -1.01 -12.28
C SER A 10 13.29 0.01 -11.26
N ARG A 11 14.13 0.40 -10.29
CA ARG A 11 13.79 1.42 -9.28
C ARG A 11 13.35 2.74 -9.93
N GLU A 12 14.06 3.17 -10.97
CA GLU A 12 13.72 4.40 -11.68
C GLU A 12 12.35 4.31 -12.35
N GLU A 13 12.03 3.19 -12.98
CA GLU A 13 10.73 2.96 -13.62
C GLU A 13 9.60 2.93 -12.59
N ARG A 14 9.80 2.24 -11.44
CA ARG A 14 8.85 2.21 -10.35
C ARG A 14 8.60 3.61 -9.79
N SER A 15 9.66 4.35 -9.46
CA SER A 15 9.57 5.73 -8.96
C SER A 15 8.88 6.66 -9.97
N ARG A 16 9.20 6.54 -11.27
CA ARG A 16 8.53 7.32 -12.32
C ARG A 16 7.03 7.02 -12.40
N LEU A 17 6.63 5.76 -12.31
CA LEU A 17 5.23 5.36 -12.34
C LEU A 17 4.47 5.88 -11.11
N THR A 18 4.98 5.69 -9.90
CA THR A 18 4.33 6.16 -8.67
C THR A 18 4.22 7.68 -8.65
N ARG A 19 5.27 8.40 -9.03
CA ARG A 19 5.24 9.87 -9.16
C ARG A 19 4.24 10.34 -10.21
N SER A 20 4.14 9.66 -11.35
CA SER A 20 3.17 10.00 -12.39
C SER A 20 1.71 9.85 -11.90
N ALA A 21 1.43 8.81 -11.10
CA ALA A 21 0.11 8.61 -10.50
C ALA A 21 -0.20 9.71 -9.47
N ALA A 22 0.75 10.04 -8.59
CA ALA A 22 0.57 11.11 -7.60
C ALA A 22 0.40 12.50 -8.25
N ILE A 23 1.14 12.79 -9.33
CA ILE A 23 0.96 14.02 -10.12
C ILE A 23 -0.41 14.03 -10.79
N ALA A 24 -0.86 12.90 -11.35
CA ALA A 24 -2.18 12.80 -11.95
C ALA A 24 -3.29 13.06 -10.93
N SER A 25 -3.21 12.47 -9.72
CA SER A 25 -4.14 12.73 -8.61
C SER A 25 -4.20 14.22 -8.26
N THR A 26 -3.04 14.83 -8.01
CA THR A 26 -2.96 16.25 -7.66
C THR A 26 -3.51 17.14 -8.79
N THR A 27 -3.25 16.79 -10.05
CA THR A 27 -3.76 17.54 -11.21
C THR A 27 -5.28 17.44 -11.32
N VAL A 28 -5.83 16.24 -11.14
CA VAL A 28 -7.28 16.03 -11.16
C VAL A 28 -7.94 16.77 -10.00
N ALA A 29 -7.42 16.66 -8.78
CA ALA A 29 -7.92 17.39 -7.62
C ALA A 29 -7.91 18.91 -7.84
N ALA A 30 -6.81 19.46 -8.37
CA ALA A 30 -6.70 20.89 -8.68
C ALA A 30 -7.68 21.33 -9.78
N LEU A 31 -7.88 20.50 -10.81
CA LEU A 31 -8.86 20.73 -11.86
C LEU A 31 -10.29 20.77 -11.29
N LEU A 32 -10.65 19.77 -10.47
CA LEU A 32 -11.97 19.67 -9.85
C LEU A 32 -12.22 20.85 -8.90
N LEU A 33 -11.23 21.23 -8.10
CA LEU A 33 -11.33 22.40 -7.23
C LEU A 33 -11.56 23.68 -8.03
N SER A 34 -10.77 23.89 -9.09
CA SER A 34 -10.90 25.06 -9.96
C SER A 34 -12.27 25.14 -10.62
N LEU A 35 -12.78 23.99 -11.09
CA LEU A 35 -14.10 23.88 -11.71
C LEU A 35 -15.23 24.19 -10.72
N LYS A 36 -15.12 23.70 -9.49
CA LYS A 36 -16.09 23.96 -8.41
C LYS A 36 -16.04 25.42 -7.94
N ILE A 37 -14.85 26.02 -7.83
CA ILE A 37 -14.70 27.45 -7.53
C ILE A 37 -15.40 28.29 -8.61
N TYR A 38 -15.16 28.01 -9.89
CA TYR A 38 -15.81 28.70 -10.99
C TYR A 38 -17.34 28.56 -10.93
N ALA A 39 -17.84 27.34 -10.69
CA ALA A 39 -19.27 27.09 -10.58
C ALA A 39 -19.89 27.81 -9.35
N ALA A 40 -19.24 27.79 -8.19
CA ALA A 40 -19.70 28.53 -7.01
C ALA A 40 -19.75 30.04 -7.23
N TRP A 41 -18.72 30.58 -7.87
CA TRP A 41 -18.69 32.00 -8.22
C TRP A 41 -19.81 32.41 -9.19
N ARG A 42 -20.12 31.58 -10.17
CA ARG A 42 -21.19 31.83 -11.16
C ARG A 42 -22.59 31.69 -10.60
N THR A 43 -22.79 30.76 -9.66
CA THR A 43 -24.14 30.42 -9.16
C THR A 43 -24.48 31.11 -7.84
N GLY A 44 -23.47 31.49 -7.04
CA GLY A 44 -23.67 32.02 -5.68
C GLY A 44 -24.28 31.01 -4.71
N SER A 45 -24.27 29.73 -5.04
CA SER A 45 -24.93 28.67 -4.27
C SER A 45 -24.17 28.30 -2.99
N ALA A 46 -24.87 28.32 -1.84
CA ALA A 46 -24.31 27.86 -0.55
C ALA A 46 -23.99 26.35 -0.56
N ALA A 47 -24.74 25.53 -1.30
CA ALA A 47 -24.46 24.12 -1.47
C ALA A 47 -23.10 23.87 -2.15
N MET A 48 -22.74 24.72 -3.13
CA MET A 48 -21.44 24.67 -3.78
C MET A 48 -20.27 24.99 -2.82
N LEU A 49 -20.49 25.85 -1.81
CA LEU A 49 -19.46 26.14 -0.79
C LEU A 49 -19.18 24.92 0.09
N GLY A 50 -20.21 24.12 0.44
CA GLY A 50 -20.02 22.84 1.14
C GLY A 50 -19.19 21.84 0.31
N SER A 51 -19.51 21.73 -0.98
CA SER A 51 -18.75 20.87 -1.91
C SER A 51 -17.31 21.34 -2.14
N LEU A 52 -17.01 22.64 -1.98
CA LEU A 52 -15.64 23.17 -2.02
C LEU A 52 -14.81 22.71 -0.83
N ALA A 53 -15.41 22.63 0.37
CA ALA A 53 -14.70 22.16 1.56
C ALA A 53 -14.27 20.69 1.41
N ASP A 54 -15.16 19.83 0.88
CA ASP A 54 -14.82 18.43 0.59
C ASP A 54 -13.66 18.35 -0.42
N THR A 55 -13.72 19.12 -1.53
CA THR A 55 -12.64 19.13 -2.54
C THR A 55 -11.34 19.75 -2.04
N ALA A 56 -11.38 20.62 -1.04
CA ALA A 56 -10.16 21.11 -0.39
C ALA A 56 -9.46 19.99 0.40
N LEU A 57 -10.21 19.07 1.02
CA LEU A 57 -9.64 17.87 1.64
C LEU A 57 -9.02 16.94 0.60
N ASP A 58 -9.63 16.80 -0.59
CA ASP A 58 -9.09 16.00 -1.69
C ASP A 58 -7.72 16.53 -2.15
N ILE A 59 -7.56 17.86 -2.22
CA ILE A 59 -6.26 18.50 -2.52
C ILE A 59 -5.22 18.16 -1.45
N ILE A 60 -5.59 18.25 -0.18
CA ILE A 60 -4.67 17.92 0.94
C ILE A 60 -4.26 16.45 0.85
N ALA A 61 -5.20 15.56 0.59
CA ALA A 61 -4.95 14.14 0.40
C ALA A 61 -3.97 13.89 -0.76
N SER A 62 -4.25 14.44 -1.94
CA SER A 62 -3.41 14.26 -3.13
C SER A 62 -2.02 14.89 -2.99
N LEU A 63 -1.91 16.05 -2.33
CA LEU A 63 -0.60 16.66 -2.04
C LEU A 63 0.19 15.82 -1.06
N SER A 64 -0.45 15.24 -0.04
CA SER A 64 0.25 14.34 0.90
C SER A 64 0.80 13.11 0.18
N THR A 65 0.03 12.53 -0.75
CA THR A 65 0.50 11.43 -1.61
C THR A 65 1.68 11.84 -2.47
N LEU A 66 1.61 13.02 -3.10
CA LEU A 66 2.69 13.52 -3.96
C LEU A 66 3.98 13.73 -3.16
N VAL A 67 3.89 14.37 -1.99
CA VAL A 67 5.04 14.58 -1.10
C VAL A 67 5.60 13.26 -0.59
N GLY A 68 4.74 12.35 -0.14
CA GLY A 68 5.16 11.05 0.38
C GLY A 68 5.87 10.18 -0.66
N VAL A 69 5.30 10.10 -1.86
CA VAL A 69 5.93 9.38 -2.98
C VAL A 69 7.23 10.04 -3.41
N TRP A 70 7.29 11.38 -3.38
CA TRP A 70 8.53 12.11 -3.68
C TRP A 70 9.60 11.83 -2.63
N VAL A 71 9.29 11.88 -1.34
CA VAL A 71 10.22 11.54 -0.25
C VAL A 71 10.65 10.08 -0.36
N ALA A 72 9.71 9.14 -0.54
CA ALA A 72 10.01 7.72 -0.65
C ALA A 72 10.96 7.40 -1.81
N SER A 73 10.93 8.20 -2.89
CA SER A 73 11.79 8.04 -4.05
C SER A 73 13.21 8.58 -3.88
N GLN A 74 13.51 9.24 -2.75
CA GLN A 74 14.86 9.73 -2.48
C GLN A 74 15.82 8.56 -2.20
N PRO A 75 17.06 8.62 -2.71
CA PRO A 75 18.06 7.60 -2.38
C PRO A 75 18.40 7.62 -0.88
N ALA A 76 19.06 6.56 -0.42
CA ALA A 76 19.66 6.54 0.90
C ALA A 76 20.65 7.70 1.06
N ASP A 77 20.62 8.35 2.22
CA ASP A 77 21.51 9.45 2.59
C ASP A 77 22.26 9.14 3.88
N HIS A 78 22.95 10.14 4.44
CA HIS A 78 23.75 9.95 5.64
C HIS A 78 22.89 9.60 6.88
N ASP A 79 21.70 10.17 6.98
CA ASP A 79 20.79 9.97 8.14
C ASP A 79 19.85 8.79 7.95
N HIS A 80 19.51 8.46 6.69
CA HIS A 80 18.58 7.38 6.32
C HIS A 80 19.25 6.34 5.41
N ARG A 81 20.17 5.55 6.00
CA ARG A 81 21.02 4.59 5.28
C ARG A 81 20.23 3.49 4.57
N PHE A 82 19.04 3.14 5.04
CA PHE A 82 18.13 2.18 4.39
C PHE A 82 17.18 2.85 3.38
N GLY A 83 17.36 4.15 3.10
CA GLY A 83 16.51 4.93 2.20
C GLY A 83 15.24 5.45 2.88
N HIS A 84 14.38 6.07 2.07
CA HIS A 84 13.19 6.77 2.54
C HIS A 84 11.88 6.02 2.23
N GLY A 85 11.96 4.76 1.82
CA GLY A 85 10.82 3.97 1.32
C GLY A 85 9.62 3.91 2.28
N LYS A 86 9.85 3.91 3.60
CA LYS A 86 8.79 3.92 4.62
C LYS A 86 7.91 5.19 4.61
N ALA A 87 8.32 6.25 3.90
CA ALA A 87 7.49 7.44 3.71
C ALA A 87 6.18 7.13 2.96
N GLU A 88 6.12 6.10 2.11
CA GLU A 88 4.86 5.63 1.51
C GLU A 88 3.88 5.14 2.57
N ALA A 89 4.33 4.36 3.55
CA ALA A 89 3.48 3.86 4.62
C ALA A 89 2.98 4.97 5.55
N LEU A 90 3.84 5.95 5.87
CA LEU A 90 3.43 7.15 6.63
C LEU A 90 2.38 7.95 5.87
N THR A 91 2.54 8.10 4.57
CA THR A 91 1.55 8.79 3.71
C THR A 91 0.23 8.03 3.68
N ALA A 92 0.27 6.70 3.58
CA ALA A 92 -0.93 5.88 3.66
C ALA A 92 -1.67 6.06 4.99
N LEU A 93 -0.98 6.18 6.12
CA LEU A 93 -1.61 6.49 7.41
C LEU A 93 -2.28 7.87 7.45
N VAL A 94 -1.66 8.89 6.86
CA VAL A 94 -2.31 10.22 6.70
C VAL A 94 -3.59 10.09 5.88
N GLN A 95 -3.55 9.37 4.77
CA GLN A 95 -4.72 9.09 3.93
C GLN A 95 -5.81 8.33 4.70
N VAL A 96 -5.45 7.32 5.49
CA VAL A 96 -6.38 6.57 6.35
C VAL A 96 -7.13 7.49 7.30
N VAL A 97 -6.45 8.46 7.90
CA VAL A 97 -7.11 9.45 8.78
C VAL A 97 -8.12 10.28 7.99
N LEU A 98 -7.75 10.79 6.81
CA LEU A 98 -8.64 11.57 5.95
C LEU A 98 -9.86 10.76 5.49
N ILE A 99 -9.64 9.52 5.03
CA ILE A 99 -10.72 8.60 4.63
C ILE A 99 -11.65 8.29 5.82
N SER A 100 -11.10 8.11 7.02
CA SER A 100 -11.89 7.85 8.23
C SER A 100 -12.76 9.04 8.61
N ILE A 101 -12.24 10.26 8.50
CA ILE A 101 -13.01 11.50 8.72
C ILE A 101 -14.15 11.59 7.70
N SER A 102 -13.87 11.32 6.43
CA SER A 102 -14.88 11.32 5.36
C SER A 102 -15.95 10.26 5.63
N ALA A 103 -15.58 9.04 5.98
CA ALA A 103 -16.52 7.96 6.29
C ALA A 103 -17.47 8.32 7.46
N VAL A 104 -16.93 8.89 8.54
CA VAL A 104 -17.74 9.37 9.68
C VAL A 104 -18.65 10.52 9.26
N GLY A 105 -18.15 11.47 8.45
CA GLY A 105 -18.94 12.59 7.94
C GLY A 105 -20.12 12.14 7.07
N ILE A 106 -19.87 11.18 6.16
CA ILE A 106 -20.90 10.59 5.28
C ILE A 106 -21.95 9.86 6.14
N ALA A 107 -21.52 9.03 7.10
CA ALA A 107 -22.43 8.30 7.99
C ALA A 107 -23.29 9.25 8.82
N ALA A 108 -22.69 10.32 9.38
CA ALA A 108 -23.42 11.30 10.18
C ALA A 108 -24.47 12.05 9.34
N ARG A 109 -24.13 12.48 8.13
CA ARG A 109 -25.07 13.12 7.19
C ARG A 109 -26.21 12.16 6.82
N ALA A 110 -25.90 10.90 6.51
CA ALA A 110 -26.89 9.89 6.16
C ALA A 110 -27.87 9.63 7.30
N VAL A 111 -27.40 9.54 8.56
CA VAL A 111 -28.25 9.39 9.75
C VAL A 111 -29.13 10.64 9.96
N GLN A 112 -28.57 11.84 9.81
CA GLN A 112 -29.34 13.08 9.92
C GLN A 112 -30.46 13.16 8.87
N GLN A 113 -30.14 12.78 7.63
CA GLN A 113 -31.11 12.73 6.52
C GLN A 113 -32.22 11.70 6.82
N TRP A 114 -31.85 10.53 7.31
CA TRP A 114 -32.81 9.49 7.70
C TRP A 114 -33.79 9.94 8.78
N LEU A 115 -33.27 10.62 9.82
CA LEU A 115 -34.07 11.10 10.95
C LEU A 115 -34.83 12.39 10.66
N GLY A 116 -34.26 13.28 9.84
CA GLY A 116 -34.80 14.63 9.58
C GLY A 116 -35.71 14.75 8.37
N GLY A 117 -35.79 13.74 7.50
CA GLY A 117 -36.61 13.77 6.29
C GLY A 117 -36.19 14.84 5.27
N VAL A 118 -34.97 15.37 5.37
CA VAL A 118 -34.44 16.41 4.48
C VAL A 118 -34.16 15.80 3.12
N ARG A 119 -34.77 16.30 2.07
CA ARG A 119 -34.49 15.93 0.67
C ARG A 119 -33.28 16.73 0.19
N PRO A 120 -32.36 16.10 -0.59
CA PRO A 120 -31.28 16.85 -1.26
C PRO A 120 -31.89 17.94 -2.16
N GLU A 121 -31.38 19.16 -2.08
CA GLU A 121 -31.73 20.20 -3.02
C GLU A 121 -31.14 19.84 -4.40
N GLU A 122 -32.03 19.74 -5.42
CA GLU A 122 -31.62 19.51 -6.80
C GLU A 122 -30.82 20.70 -7.32
N ALA A 123 -29.54 20.53 -7.56
CA ALA A 123 -28.73 21.53 -8.23
C ALA A 123 -28.65 21.22 -9.75
N GLU A 124 -29.63 21.69 -10.52
CA GLU A 124 -29.67 21.52 -11.99
C GLU A 124 -28.43 22.09 -12.71
N THR A 125 -27.72 23.02 -12.11
CA THR A 125 -26.56 23.71 -12.72
C THR A 125 -25.25 22.91 -12.68
N GLY A 126 -25.22 21.77 -12.03
CA GLY A 126 -24.01 20.99 -11.82
C GLY A 126 -23.75 19.83 -12.79
N ILE A 127 -24.70 19.49 -13.70
CA ILE A 127 -24.63 18.24 -14.48
C ILE A 127 -23.38 18.18 -15.37
N ALA A 128 -23.05 19.23 -16.10
CA ALA A 128 -21.88 19.25 -16.97
C ALA A 128 -20.55 19.14 -16.14
N VAL A 129 -20.47 19.86 -15.01
CA VAL A 129 -19.34 19.82 -14.09
C VAL A 129 -19.21 18.42 -13.50
N SER A 130 -20.31 17.83 -13.08
CA SER A 130 -20.33 16.47 -12.50
C SER A 130 -19.91 15.40 -13.53
N VAL A 131 -20.34 15.50 -14.78
CA VAL A 131 -19.93 14.58 -15.85
C VAL A 131 -18.44 14.70 -16.14
N ILE A 132 -17.90 15.92 -16.24
CA ILE A 132 -16.46 16.14 -16.44
C ILE A 132 -15.67 15.59 -15.26
N ALA A 133 -16.13 15.86 -14.03
CA ALA A 133 -15.50 15.34 -12.81
C ALA A 133 -15.47 13.81 -12.81
N LEU A 134 -16.59 13.17 -13.11
CA LEU A 134 -16.70 11.71 -13.14
C LEU A 134 -15.78 11.09 -14.20
N LEU A 135 -15.73 11.65 -15.41
CA LEU A 135 -14.84 11.17 -16.47
C LEU A 135 -13.37 11.33 -16.10
N ALA A 136 -12.99 12.48 -15.51
CA ALA A 136 -11.62 12.72 -15.06
C ALA A 136 -11.21 11.73 -13.94
N THR A 137 -12.12 11.48 -13.00
CA THR A 137 -11.90 10.52 -11.91
C THR A 137 -11.79 9.08 -12.42
N PHE A 138 -12.62 8.67 -13.38
CA PHE A 138 -12.50 7.35 -14.00
C PHE A 138 -11.16 7.17 -14.73
N ALA A 139 -10.70 8.17 -15.46
CA ALA A 139 -9.39 8.14 -16.12
C ALA A 139 -8.26 8.03 -15.11
N LEU A 140 -8.35 8.79 -14.00
CA LEU A 140 -7.39 8.70 -12.89
C LEU A 140 -7.37 7.31 -12.27
N LEU A 141 -8.54 6.77 -11.92
CA LEU A 141 -8.65 5.43 -11.32
C LEU A 141 -8.08 4.32 -12.22
N ALA A 142 -8.34 4.42 -13.53
CA ALA A 142 -7.76 3.48 -14.49
C ALA A 142 -6.23 3.55 -14.51
N TRP A 143 -5.65 4.76 -14.48
CA TRP A 143 -4.21 4.98 -14.42
C TRP A 143 -3.62 4.48 -13.10
N GLN A 144 -4.20 4.88 -11.97
CA GLN A 144 -3.76 4.42 -10.65
C GLN A 144 -3.79 2.88 -10.55
N ARG A 145 -4.87 2.23 -11.04
CA ARG A 145 -4.96 0.77 -11.05
C ARG A 145 -3.83 0.12 -11.86
N HIS A 146 -3.46 0.73 -12.99
CA HIS A 146 -2.32 0.25 -13.77
C HIS A 146 -1.01 0.37 -12.98
N VAL A 147 -0.78 1.53 -12.34
CA VAL A 147 0.42 1.78 -11.53
C VAL A 147 0.48 0.84 -10.33
N ILE A 148 -0.62 0.69 -9.58
CA ILE A 148 -0.69 -0.21 -8.41
C ILE A 148 -0.30 -1.65 -8.77
N LYS A 149 -0.81 -2.17 -9.90
CA LYS A 149 -0.47 -3.52 -10.37
C LYS A 149 1.01 -3.70 -10.70
N ARG A 150 1.71 -2.63 -11.07
CA ARG A 150 3.12 -2.66 -11.46
C ARG A 150 4.07 -2.35 -10.31
N THR A 151 3.64 -1.55 -9.34
CA THR A 151 4.51 -1.00 -8.30
C THR A 151 4.18 -1.47 -6.90
N SER A 152 2.97 -2.00 -6.67
CA SER A 152 2.45 -2.35 -5.35
C SER A 152 2.53 -1.20 -4.32
N SER A 153 2.57 0.07 -4.76
CA SER A 153 2.69 1.24 -3.88
C SER A 153 1.49 1.36 -2.94
N VAL A 154 1.75 1.36 -1.65
CA VAL A 154 0.73 1.48 -0.60
C VAL A 154 0.10 2.87 -0.62
N ALA A 155 0.90 3.93 -0.83
CA ALA A 155 0.42 5.29 -0.92
C ALA A 155 -0.57 5.48 -2.08
N ILE A 156 -0.22 4.99 -3.30
CA ILE A 156 -1.12 5.10 -4.47
C ILE A 156 -2.37 4.24 -4.29
N ARG A 157 -2.25 3.07 -3.63
CA ARG A 157 -3.41 2.22 -3.34
C ARG A 157 -4.40 2.91 -2.41
N THR A 158 -3.92 3.56 -1.36
CA THR A 158 -4.78 4.27 -0.40
C THR A 158 -5.42 5.50 -1.04
N ASP A 159 -4.67 6.25 -1.85
CA ASP A 159 -5.21 7.37 -2.66
C ASP A 159 -6.28 6.90 -3.66
N HIS A 160 -6.10 5.73 -4.27
CA HIS A 160 -7.09 5.10 -5.14
C HIS A 160 -8.42 4.79 -4.43
N VAL A 161 -8.39 4.30 -3.19
CA VAL A 161 -9.58 4.05 -2.37
C VAL A 161 -10.33 5.37 -2.11
N HIS A 162 -9.62 6.45 -1.84
CA HIS A 162 -10.23 7.77 -1.66
C HIS A 162 -11.03 8.19 -2.91
N TYR A 163 -10.44 8.19 -4.10
CA TYR A 163 -11.13 8.53 -5.33
C TYR A 163 -12.23 7.53 -5.76
N GLN A 164 -12.09 6.25 -5.39
CA GLN A 164 -13.18 5.27 -5.58
C GLN A 164 -14.41 5.65 -4.77
N SER A 165 -14.23 6.17 -3.56
CA SER A 165 -15.36 6.59 -2.73
C SER A 165 -16.19 7.70 -3.37
N ASP A 166 -15.52 8.65 -4.01
CA ASP A 166 -16.20 9.77 -4.69
C ASP A 166 -17.06 9.28 -5.85
N VAL A 167 -16.53 8.33 -6.63
CA VAL A 167 -17.30 7.69 -7.70
C VAL A 167 -18.49 6.92 -7.15
N LEU A 168 -18.27 6.12 -6.09
CA LEU A 168 -19.34 5.33 -5.47
C LEU A 168 -20.43 6.21 -4.86
N LEU A 169 -20.08 7.33 -4.23
CA LEU A 169 -21.04 8.30 -3.72
C LEU A 169 -21.89 8.89 -4.85
N ASN A 170 -21.26 9.33 -5.93
CA ASN A 170 -21.99 9.88 -7.09
C ASN A 170 -22.91 8.83 -7.73
N LEU A 171 -22.45 7.60 -7.91
CA LEU A 171 -23.26 6.51 -8.43
C LEU A 171 -24.37 6.10 -7.45
N GLY A 172 -24.11 6.14 -6.15
CA GLY A 172 -25.08 5.88 -5.09
C GLY A 172 -26.25 6.86 -5.12
N VAL A 173 -25.95 8.17 -5.27
CA VAL A 173 -26.99 9.20 -5.43
C VAL A 173 -27.83 8.95 -6.68
N ILE A 174 -27.22 8.64 -7.82
CA ILE A 174 -27.96 8.34 -9.07
C ILE A 174 -28.84 7.10 -8.87
N ALA A 175 -28.32 6.06 -8.26
CA ALA A 175 -29.07 4.83 -7.98
C ALA A 175 -30.22 5.08 -7.01
N ALA A 176 -30.01 5.91 -5.97
CA ALA A 176 -31.02 6.29 -5.01
C ALA A 176 -32.18 7.05 -5.66
N LEU A 177 -31.85 8.04 -6.48
CA LEU A 177 -32.88 8.83 -7.23
C LEU A 177 -33.68 7.93 -8.20
N ALA A 178 -32.99 7.01 -8.89
CA ALA A 178 -33.67 6.05 -9.76
C ALA A 178 -34.62 5.14 -8.96
N LEU A 179 -34.18 4.64 -7.84
CA LEU A 179 -34.98 3.75 -6.96
C LEU A 179 -36.17 4.49 -6.36
N ASP A 180 -35.98 5.74 -5.88
CA ASP A 180 -37.06 6.57 -5.37
C ASP A 180 -38.12 6.85 -6.49
N SER A 181 -37.68 7.19 -7.70
CA SER A 181 -38.61 7.45 -8.84
C SER A 181 -39.39 6.23 -9.25
N TRP A 182 -38.87 5.01 -9.12
CA TRP A 182 -39.56 3.78 -9.51
C TRP A 182 -40.40 3.16 -8.41
N THR A 183 -39.97 3.27 -7.15
CA THR A 183 -40.62 2.59 -6.03
C THR A 183 -41.25 3.51 -5.00
N GLY A 184 -40.96 4.84 -5.07
CA GLY A 184 -41.35 5.79 -4.03
C GLY A 184 -40.59 5.63 -2.71
N PHE A 185 -39.49 4.87 -2.69
CA PHE A 185 -38.69 4.62 -1.48
C PHE A 185 -37.66 5.75 -1.25
N SER A 186 -38.08 6.79 -0.53
CA SER A 186 -37.24 7.96 -0.22
C SER A 186 -36.08 7.69 0.75
N GLY A 187 -35.99 6.48 1.33
CA GLY A 187 -34.90 6.06 2.21
C GLY A 187 -33.68 5.47 1.48
N ALA A 188 -33.69 5.41 0.13
CA ALA A 188 -32.63 4.77 -0.64
C ALA A 188 -31.30 5.52 -0.51
N ASP A 189 -31.29 6.86 -0.60
CA ASP A 189 -30.09 7.69 -0.56
C ASP A 189 -29.29 7.54 0.74
N PRO A 190 -29.87 7.74 1.94
CA PRO A 190 -29.14 7.52 3.19
C PRO A 190 -28.69 6.06 3.39
N LEU A 191 -29.43 5.08 2.82
CA LEU A 191 -29.01 3.67 2.89
C LEU A 191 -27.77 3.40 2.05
N PHE A 192 -27.71 3.90 0.81
CA PHE A 192 -26.49 3.82 -0.02
C PHE A 192 -25.33 4.56 0.62
N ALA A 193 -25.55 5.75 1.18
CA ALA A 193 -24.50 6.52 1.85
C ALA A 193 -23.94 5.76 3.07
N LEU A 194 -24.77 5.11 3.88
CA LEU A 194 -24.33 4.27 5.00
C LEU A 194 -23.54 3.04 4.53
N ALA A 195 -23.98 2.39 3.45
CA ALA A 195 -23.26 1.25 2.88
C ALA A 195 -21.87 1.67 2.37
N ILE A 196 -21.77 2.83 1.69
CA ILE A 196 -20.50 3.38 1.21
C ILE A 196 -19.60 3.79 2.37
N ALA A 197 -20.13 4.44 3.42
CA ALA A 197 -19.38 4.77 4.62
C ALA A 197 -18.82 3.53 5.32
N GLY A 198 -19.59 2.45 5.40
CA GLY A 198 -19.13 1.16 5.93
C GLY A 198 -18.01 0.54 5.07
N TRP A 199 -18.15 0.59 3.75
CA TRP A 199 -17.12 0.14 2.82
C TRP A 199 -15.83 0.97 2.95
N LEU A 200 -15.93 2.30 3.08
CA LEU A 200 -14.80 3.19 3.31
C LEU A 200 -14.09 2.87 4.62
N ALA A 201 -14.84 2.71 5.72
CA ALA A 201 -14.27 2.38 7.03
C ALA A 201 -13.51 1.04 6.98
N TRP A 202 -14.05 0.05 6.27
CA TRP A 202 -13.39 -1.23 6.06
C TRP A 202 -12.07 -1.09 5.27
N ASN A 203 -12.09 -0.33 4.17
CA ASN A 203 -10.87 -0.10 3.37
C ASN A 203 -9.83 0.72 4.14
N ALA A 204 -10.26 1.73 4.92
CA ALA A 204 -9.37 2.49 5.80
C ALA A 204 -8.70 1.58 6.83
N PHE A 205 -9.45 0.65 7.43
CA PHE A 205 -8.90 -0.35 8.36
C PHE A 205 -7.86 -1.25 7.68
N GLN A 206 -8.16 -1.77 6.49
CA GLN A 206 -7.22 -2.61 5.72
C GLN A 206 -5.95 -1.85 5.34
N ALA A 207 -6.09 -0.60 4.85
CA ALA A 207 -4.97 0.25 4.50
C ALA A 207 -4.11 0.63 5.73
N SER A 208 -4.76 0.88 6.89
CA SER A 208 -4.05 1.11 8.16
C SER A 208 -3.23 -0.10 8.56
N ARG A 209 -3.81 -1.30 8.49
CA ARG A 209 -3.10 -2.53 8.81
C ARG A 209 -1.90 -2.76 7.89
N GLU A 210 -2.07 -2.57 6.58
CA GLU A 210 -0.98 -2.70 5.62
C GLU A 210 0.14 -1.68 5.86
N ALA A 211 -0.20 -0.42 6.14
CA ALA A 211 0.78 0.61 6.45
C ALA A 211 1.54 0.32 7.76
N VAL A 212 0.85 -0.15 8.80
CA VAL A 212 1.48 -0.56 10.07
C VAL A 212 2.38 -1.77 9.85
N ASP A 213 1.92 -2.79 9.12
CA ASP A 213 2.72 -3.97 8.76
C ASP A 213 4.03 -3.56 8.08
N ASN A 214 3.98 -2.61 7.13
CA ASN A 214 5.17 -2.06 6.46
C ASN A 214 6.11 -1.28 7.40
N LEU A 215 5.55 -0.51 8.33
CA LEU A 215 6.36 0.24 9.30
C LEU A 215 7.05 -0.68 10.33
N MET A 216 6.40 -1.79 10.66
CA MET A 216 6.88 -2.78 11.62
C MET A 216 7.70 -3.91 10.99
N ASP A 217 8.18 -3.71 9.77
CA ASP A 217 9.07 -4.66 9.09
C ASP A 217 8.47 -6.07 8.99
N LYS A 218 7.19 -6.16 8.57
CA LYS A 218 6.55 -7.45 8.33
C LYS A 218 7.32 -8.28 7.34
N GLU A 219 7.46 -9.57 7.67
CA GLU A 219 8.09 -10.57 6.82
C GLU A 219 7.48 -10.66 5.41
N TRP A 220 8.29 -11.06 4.45
CA TRP A 220 7.81 -11.37 3.11
C TRP A 220 6.76 -12.48 3.14
N PRO A 221 5.92 -12.59 2.09
CA PRO A 221 5.03 -13.73 1.92
C PRO A 221 5.79 -15.05 2.01
N VAL A 222 5.13 -16.08 2.56
CA VAL A 222 5.75 -17.41 2.77
C VAL A 222 6.34 -17.96 1.48
N GLU A 223 5.61 -17.84 0.36
CA GLU A 223 6.02 -18.34 -0.94
C GLU A 223 7.32 -17.69 -1.44
N LYS A 224 7.53 -16.40 -1.11
CA LYS A 224 8.75 -15.69 -1.48
C LYS A 224 9.94 -16.14 -0.62
N ARG A 225 9.71 -16.41 0.67
CA ARG A 225 10.72 -16.94 1.58
C ARG A 225 11.09 -18.39 1.26
N GLU A 226 10.11 -19.23 0.92
CA GLU A 226 10.35 -20.59 0.40
C GLU A 226 11.20 -20.56 -0.85
N ARG A 227 10.89 -19.66 -1.79
CA ARG A 227 11.67 -19.50 -3.02
C ARG A 227 13.11 -19.09 -2.76
N LEU A 228 13.36 -18.23 -1.77
CA LEU A 228 14.71 -17.87 -1.35
C LEU A 228 15.48 -19.11 -0.89
N LEU A 229 14.89 -19.92 0.00
CA LEU A 229 15.50 -21.15 0.49
C LEU A 229 15.75 -22.18 -0.62
N GLU A 230 14.82 -22.30 -1.57
CA GLU A 230 15.00 -23.19 -2.73
C GLU A 230 16.20 -22.79 -3.61
N VAL A 231 16.38 -21.50 -3.84
CA VAL A 231 17.46 -20.98 -4.71
C VAL A 231 18.83 -21.31 -4.15
N ILE A 232 19.00 -21.22 -2.84
CA ILE A 232 20.29 -21.48 -2.19
C ILE A 232 20.51 -22.94 -1.81
N ARG A 233 19.46 -23.75 -1.86
CA ARG A 233 19.53 -25.18 -1.56
C ARG A 233 20.53 -25.87 -2.49
N GLY A 234 21.45 -26.61 -1.90
CA GLY A 234 22.48 -27.34 -2.65
C GLY A 234 23.68 -26.49 -3.07
N THR A 235 23.83 -25.26 -2.58
CA THR A 235 25.06 -24.48 -2.74
C THR A 235 26.25 -25.19 -2.11
N PRO A 236 27.35 -25.44 -2.84
CA PRO A 236 28.52 -26.14 -2.27
C PRO A 236 29.12 -25.40 -1.09
N GLY A 237 29.25 -26.07 0.05
CA GLY A 237 29.78 -25.53 1.30
C GLY A 237 28.72 -24.94 2.22
N LEU A 238 27.43 -24.96 1.81
CA LEU A 238 26.30 -24.62 2.66
C LEU A 238 25.84 -25.90 3.40
N GLU A 239 25.88 -25.89 4.73
CA GLU A 239 25.44 -27.00 5.59
C GLU A 239 23.98 -26.83 6.04
N GLY A 240 23.51 -25.58 6.19
CA GLY A 240 22.15 -25.27 6.58
C GLY A 240 21.89 -23.77 6.64
N VAL A 241 20.62 -23.38 6.85
CA VAL A 241 20.16 -21.98 6.94
C VAL A 241 19.29 -21.80 8.17
N HIS A 242 19.50 -20.73 8.91
CA HIS A 242 18.69 -20.38 10.08
C HIS A 242 18.54 -18.87 10.26
N ASP A 243 17.68 -18.46 11.19
CA ASP A 243 17.37 -17.05 11.53
C ASP A 243 17.11 -16.15 10.32
N LEU A 244 16.29 -16.63 9.37
CA LEU A 244 15.88 -15.83 8.21
C LEU A 244 14.93 -14.71 8.65
N ARG A 245 15.30 -13.48 8.37
CA ARG A 245 14.51 -12.26 8.58
C ARG A 245 14.44 -11.49 7.30
N THR A 246 13.23 -11.12 6.91
CA THR A 246 12.98 -10.40 5.67
C THR A 246 12.14 -9.15 5.95
N ARG A 247 12.28 -8.13 5.12
CA ARG A 247 11.47 -6.92 5.19
C ARG A 247 11.45 -6.18 3.87
N THR A 248 10.44 -5.33 3.71
CA THR A 248 10.33 -4.42 2.57
C THR A 248 10.26 -2.97 3.06
N SER A 249 11.02 -2.07 2.44
CA SER A 249 10.97 -0.64 2.71
C SER A 249 10.74 0.13 1.41
N GLY A 250 9.47 0.38 1.09
CA GLY A 250 9.06 1.00 -0.16
C GLY A 250 9.39 0.12 -1.38
N ASP A 251 10.45 0.49 -2.09
CA ASP A 251 10.91 -0.22 -3.29
C ASP A 251 12.11 -1.14 -3.03
N ARG A 252 12.55 -1.27 -1.77
CA ARG A 252 13.70 -2.07 -1.39
C ARG A 252 13.29 -3.25 -0.56
N ASP A 253 13.80 -4.40 -0.95
CA ASP A 253 13.72 -5.63 -0.20
C ASP A 253 15.04 -5.90 0.53
N PHE A 254 14.93 -6.45 1.74
CA PHE A 254 16.06 -6.82 2.58
C PHE A 254 15.82 -8.23 3.09
N ALA A 255 16.86 -9.06 3.04
CA ALA A 255 16.87 -10.37 3.66
C ALA A 255 18.17 -10.57 4.44
N GLN A 256 18.02 -11.00 5.68
CA GLN A 256 19.13 -11.31 6.59
C GLN A 256 18.96 -12.74 7.06
N PHE A 257 19.99 -13.53 6.99
CA PHE A 257 19.94 -14.91 7.45
C PHE A 257 21.34 -15.42 7.80
N HIS A 258 21.36 -16.47 8.60
CA HIS A 258 22.56 -17.17 8.99
C HIS A 258 22.69 -18.46 8.19
N VAL A 259 23.92 -18.88 7.95
CA VAL A 259 24.24 -20.11 7.27
C VAL A 259 25.28 -20.91 8.05
N TRP A 260 25.06 -22.20 8.17
CA TRP A 260 26.09 -23.08 8.70
C TRP A 260 27.07 -23.48 7.61
N VAL A 261 28.35 -23.39 7.95
CA VAL A 261 29.50 -23.80 7.13
C VAL A 261 30.43 -24.66 7.97
N ASP A 262 31.29 -25.44 7.31
CA ASP A 262 32.31 -26.24 8.01
C ASP A 262 33.15 -25.35 8.95
N GLY A 263 33.20 -25.70 10.25
CA GLY A 263 33.87 -24.93 11.27
C GLY A 263 35.41 -24.82 11.10
N ASP A 264 35.99 -25.66 10.27
CA ASP A 264 37.42 -25.64 9.94
C ASP A 264 37.72 -24.75 8.70
N MET A 265 36.69 -24.15 8.05
CA MET A 265 36.90 -23.23 6.95
C MET A 265 37.67 -21.98 7.37
N THR A 266 38.52 -21.52 6.48
CA THR A 266 39.07 -20.16 6.67
C THR A 266 38.00 -19.11 6.39
N VAL A 267 38.15 -17.89 6.95
CA VAL A 267 37.27 -16.76 6.66
C VAL A 267 37.18 -16.50 5.15
N ARG A 268 38.25 -16.75 4.40
CA ARG A 268 38.25 -16.62 2.94
C ARG A 268 37.32 -17.63 2.26
N ASP A 269 37.44 -18.90 2.65
CA ASP A 269 36.65 -19.98 2.06
C ASP A 269 35.17 -19.81 2.40
N ALA A 270 34.85 -19.39 3.63
CA ALA A 270 33.50 -19.08 4.05
C ALA A 270 32.93 -17.88 3.24
N HIS A 271 33.74 -16.84 3.00
CA HIS A 271 33.33 -15.70 2.16
C HIS A 271 33.04 -16.12 0.71
N ASP A 272 33.85 -17.02 0.15
CA ASP A 272 33.58 -17.57 -1.20
C ASP A 272 32.26 -18.37 -1.26
N VAL A 273 31.81 -18.97 -0.14
CA VAL A 273 30.46 -19.55 -0.05
C VAL A 273 29.38 -18.48 -0.07
N MET A 274 29.56 -17.40 0.73
CA MET A 274 28.61 -16.27 0.76
C MET A 274 28.46 -15.62 -0.61
N ASP A 275 29.56 -15.37 -1.31
CA ASP A 275 29.55 -14.77 -2.65
C ASP A 275 28.76 -15.63 -3.66
N ARG A 276 28.87 -16.98 -3.56
CA ARG A 276 28.07 -17.87 -4.40
C ARG A 276 26.59 -17.81 -4.10
N ILE A 277 26.21 -17.75 -2.82
CA ILE A 277 24.82 -17.63 -2.38
C ILE A 277 24.26 -16.29 -2.86
N GLU A 278 24.99 -15.19 -2.62
CA GLU A 278 24.59 -13.85 -3.02
C GLU A 278 24.38 -13.74 -4.52
N ALA A 279 25.29 -14.26 -5.34
CA ALA A 279 25.16 -14.27 -6.79
C ALA A 279 23.92 -15.04 -7.28
N GLN A 280 23.54 -16.16 -6.65
CA GLN A 280 22.33 -16.90 -6.97
C GLN A 280 21.07 -16.09 -6.61
N LEU A 281 21.08 -15.47 -5.43
CA LEU A 281 19.97 -14.67 -4.93
C LEU A 281 19.78 -13.37 -5.71
N GLU A 282 20.86 -12.68 -6.09
CA GLU A 282 20.77 -11.48 -6.92
C GLU A 282 20.14 -11.75 -8.30
N HIS A 283 20.37 -12.93 -8.86
CA HIS A 283 19.77 -13.33 -10.13
C HIS A 283 18.26 -13.53 -10.00
N GLU A 284 17.79 -14.15 -8.91
CA GLU A 284 16.37 -14.45 -8.69
C GLU A 284 15.60 -13.26 -8.08
N PHE A 285 16.25 -12.48 -7.20
CA PHE A 285 15.69 -11.36 -6.47
C PHE A 285 16.45 -10.05 -6.75
N PRO A 286 16.39 -9.54 -7.99
CA PRO A 286 17.18 -8.38 -8.38
C PRO A 286 16.82 -7.13 -7.55
N GLY A 287 17.84 -6.47 -7.00
CA GLY A 287 17.69 -5.26 -6.20
C GLY A 287 17.34 -5.49 -4.73
N THR A 288 17.34 -6.73 -4.28
CA THR A 288 17.27 -7.10 -2.86
C THR A 288 18.66 -6.94 -2.23
N GLU A 289 18.74 -6.42 -1.02
CA GLU A 289 19.95 -6.36 -0.22
C GLU A 289 20.03 -7.57 0.71
N PHE A 290 21.08 -8.36 0.57
CA PHE A 290 21.31 -9.55 1.38
C PHE A 290 22.38 -9.29 2.43
N LEU A 291 22.14 -9.75 3.66
CA LEU A 291 23.14 -9.83 4.70
C LEU A 291 23.23 -11.29 5.19
N ILE A 292 24.34 -11.95 4.89
CA ILE A 292 24.55 -13.35 5.18
C ILE A 292 25.62 -13.47 6.27
N HIS A 293 25.27 -14.15 7.37
CA HIS A 293 26.20 -14.40 8.48
C HIS A 293 26.62 -15.86 8.48
N PRO A 294 27.91 -16.20 8.31
CA PRO A 294 28.39 -17.57 8.41
C PRO A 294 28.63 -17.97 9.87
N ASP A 295 28.02 -19.06 10.28
CA ASP A 295 28.26 -19.72 11.58
C ASP A 295 28.91 -21.10 11.37
N PRO A 296 29.86 -21.53 12.22
CA PRO A 296 30.37 -22.86 12.13
C PRO A 296 29.32 -23.92 12.47
N ASP A 297 29.29 -25.02 11.70
CA ASP A 297 28.36 -26.12 11.95
C ASP A 297 28.44 -26.62 13.39
N GLY A 298 27.28 -26.87 14.00
CA GLY A 298 27.14 -27.28 15.39
C GLY A 298 27.16 -26.16 16.41
N LEU A 299 27.46 -24.90 16.04
CA LEU A 299 27.28 -23.76 16.93
C LEU A 299 25.80 -23.43 16.99
N ARG A 300 25.21 -23.48 18.19
CA ARG A 300 23.82 -23.09 18.42
C ARG A 300 23.76 -21.82 19.26
N GLU A 301 23.38 -20.73 18.65
CA GLU A 301 23.12 -19.49 19.38
C GLU A 301 21.82 -19.59 20.19
N GLY A 302 21.78 -18.91 21.36
CA GLY A 302 20.59 -18.90 22.21
C GLY A 302 19.51 -17.96 21.66
N GLY A 303 18.43 -18.51 21.14
CA GLY A 303 17.24 -17.75 20.68
C GLY A 303 16.22 -18.69 20.07
N ALA A 304 14.94 -18.30 20.05
CA ALA A 304 13.84 -19.15 19.59
C ALA A 304 13.95 -19.54 18.09
N TYR A 305 14.70 -18.79 17.29
CA TYR A 305 14.89 -19.00 15.86
C TYR A 305 16.28 -19.50 15.47
N ALA A 306 17.23 -19.49 16.42
CA ALA A 306 18.66 -19.61 16.14
C ALA A 306 19.18 -21.03 15.91
N SER A 307 18.34 -22.06 15.90
CA SER A 307 18.79 -23.44 15.89
C SER A 307 17.99 -24.42 15.03
N VAL A 308 17.10 -23.91 14.18
CA VAL A 308 16.27 -24.76 13.32
C VAL A 308 16.73 -24.59 11.89
N ASP A 309 17.10 -25.69 11.23
CA ASP A 309 17.46 -25.65 9.82
C ASP A 309 16.23 -25.41 8.95
N LEU A 310 16.16 -24.23 8.35
CA LEU A 310 15.05 -23.82 7.47
C LEU A 310 15.06 -24.55 6.12
N LEU A 311 16.19 -25.15 5.72
CA LEU A 311 16.23 -25.99 4.52
C LEU A 311 15.46 -27.30 4.72
N GLU A 312 15.38 -27.78 5.99
CA GLU A 312 14.61 -28.97 6.34
C GLU A 312 13.14 -28.66 6.70
N THR A 313 12.93 -27.58 7.47
CA THR A 313 11.62 -27.26 8.10
C THR A 313 10.78 -26.24 7.33
N GLY A 314 11.39 -25.48 6.40
CA GLY A 314 10.75 -24.36 5.73
C GLY A 314 10.88 -23.04 6.50
N PRO A 315 10.39 -21.92 5.93
CA PRO A 315 10.63 -20.58 6.46
C PRO A 315 9.84 -20.22 7.72
N ASP A 316 8.82 -21.00 8.08
CA ASP A 316 7.98 -20.81 9.27
C ASP A 316 8.01 -22.06 10.15
N PRO A 317 9.15 -22.40 10.77
CA PRO A 317 9.20 -23.52 11.71
C PRO A 317 8.25 -23.22 12.88
N GLU A 318 7.52 -24.23 13.34
CA GLU A 318 6.78 -24.13 14.60
C GLU A 318 7.74 -23.64 15.70
N LEU A 319 7.38 -22.53 16.35
CA LEU A 319 8.19 -21.97 17.44
C LEU A 319 8.32 -23.01 18.54
N LEU A 320 9.45 -23.70 18.58
CA LEU A 320 9.77 -24.56 19.70
C LEU A 320 9.88 -23.66 20.95
N PRO A 321 9.26 -24.06 22.08
CA PRO A 321 9.45 -23.31 23.33
C PRO A 321 10.96 -23.23 23.60
N PRO A 322 11.44 -22.08 24.17
CA PRO A 322 12.85 -21.89 24.43
C PRO A 322 13.37 -23.10 25.19
N THR A 323 14.30 -23.81 24.57
CA THR A 323 14.95 -24.95 25.21
C THR A 323 15.59 -24.37 26.45
N GLU A 324 15.15 -24.81 27.64
CA GLU A 324 15.77 -24.45 28.91
C GLU A 324 17.28 -24.64 28.75
N ALA A 325 18.03 -23.55 28.86
CA ALA A 325 19.48 -23.58 28.87
C ALA A 325 19.92 -24.61 29.93
N ARG A 326 20.39 -25.74 29.48
CA ARG A 326 20.98 -26.71 30.40
C ARG A 326 22.23 -26.05 31.00
N PRO A 327 22.39 -26.10 32.35
CA PRO A 327 23.49 -25.47 33.07
C PRO A 327 24.85 -26.00 32.65
#